data_e1653aaf4f54c7c3df01e86392ce4283
#
_entry.id   e1653aaf4f54c7c3df01e86392ce4283
#
_cell.length_a   1.000
_cell.length_b   1.000
_cell.length_c   1.000
_cell.angle_alpha   90.00
_cell.angle_beta   90.00
_cell.angle_gamma   90.00
#
_symmetry.space_group_name_H-M   'P 1'
#
loop_
_entity.id
_entity.type
_entity.pdbx_description
1 polymer ?
#
loop_
_entity_poly.entity_id
_entity_poly.type
_entity_poly.pdbx_seq_one_letter_code
_entity_poly.pdbx_strand_id
1 'polypeptide(L)'
;MTRRRVVVTGLGIVSPIGNAVGEAWENALAGKPGITRDNLALRMKDAEFDEVIDTNLRAVFRLSRAVMRGMMKARWGRIINVTSVVGASGNAGQANYAAAKAAVVGMTKSLARELGSRNITVNCVAPGFIDTDMTRALTDEQRSGLLGQIPLGRLGKPEDVAAAVAFLASPTGDYITGTVLHVNGGMYMS
;
A
#
# COMPACT_ATOMS: atom_id res chain seq x y z
N MET A 1 -33.01 -0.76 -9.42
CA MET A 1 -31.55 -0.97 -9.33
C MET A 1 -31.00 0.01 -8.32
N THR A 2 -30.72 -0.42 -7.09
CA THR A 2 -30.09 0.42 -6.06
C THR A 2 -28.66 0.74 -6.48
N ARG A 3 -28.35 2.02 -6.73
CA ARG A 3 -26.99 2.49 -6.96
C ARG A 3 -26.13 2.09 -5.74
N ARG A 4 -25.26 1.12 -5.90
CA ARG A 4 -24.22 0.81 -4.91
C ARG A 4 -23.30 2.04 -4.83
N ARG A 5 -23.38 2.78 -3.75
CA ARG A 5 -22.44 3.87 -3.50
C ARG A 5 -21.13 3.21 -3.08
N VAL A 6 -20.09 3.34 -3.90
CA VAL A 6 -18.71 3.17 -3.42
C VAL A 6 -18.48 4.36 -2.50
N VAL A 7 -18.71 4.14 -1.22
CA VAL A 7 -18.29 5.10 -0.21
C VAL A 7 -16.82 4.78 0.02
N VAL A 8 -15.91 5.64 -0.39
CA VAL A 8 -14.56 5.68 0.14
C VAL A 8 -14.73 6.09 1.61
N THR A 9 -15.08 5.13 2.47
CA THR A 9 -15.16 5.30 3.91
C THR A 9 -13.75 5.24 4.44
N GLY A 10 -13.12 6.38 4.39
CA GLY A 10 -11.79 6.55 4.90
C GLY A 10 -10.76 6.56 3.79
N LEU A 11 -10.49 7.74 3.29
CA LEU A 11 -9.11 8.16 3.15
C LEU A 11 -8.53 8.16 4.57
N GLY A 12 -8.38 6.98 5.15
CA GLY A 12 -7.56 6.78 6.31
C GLY A 12 -6.14 6.83 5.81
N ILE A 13 -5.64 8.03 5.64
CA ILE A 13 -4.21 8.24 5.51
C ILE A 13 -3.66 8.06 6.91
N VAL A 14 -3.30 6.84 7.27
CA VAL A 14 -2.21 6.68 8.21
C VAL A 14 -0.96 6.77 7.36
N SER A 15 -0.58 7.98 7.13
CA SER A 15 0.66 8.27 6.46
C SER A 15 1.69 8.67 7.52
N PRO A 16 2.97 8.50 7.23
CA PRO A 16 4.06 9.03 8.05
C PRO A 16 3.97 10.53 8.31
N ILE A 17 3.09 11.22 7.62
CA ILE A 17 2.91 12.68 7.69
C ILE A 17 1.68 13.11 8.47
N GLY A 18 0.93 12.17 9.10
CA GLY A 18 -0.18 12.52 10.00
C GLY A 18 -1.14 11.37 10.25
N ASN A 19 -1.73 11.36 11.45
CA ASN A 19 -2.68 10.35 11.90
C ASN A 19 -4.15 10.76 11.70
N ALA A 20 -4.38 11.96 11.17
CA ALA A 20 -5.68 12.48 10.77
C ALA A 20 -5.61 12.98 9.32
N VAL A 21 -6.72 12.88 8.59
CA VAL A 21 -6.76 13.27 7.16
C VAL A 21 -6.34 14.75 6.99
N GLY A 22 -6.78 15.65 7.85
CA GLY A 22 -6.40 17.07 7.82
C GLY A 22 -4.90 17.27 8.03
N GLU A 23 -4.35 16.66 9.08
CA GLU A 23 -2.91 16.74 9.39
C GLU A 23 -2.05 16.13 8.28
N ALA A 24 -2.43 14.98 7.77
CA ALA A 24 -1.73 14.34 6.66
C ALA A 24 -1.77 15.21 5.39
N TRP A 25 -2.90 15.85 5.13
CA TRP A 25 -3.07 16.75 4.00
C TRP A 25 -2.21 18.01 4.13
N GLU A 26 -2.22 18.66 5.30
CA GLU A 26 -1.38 19.83 5.58
C GLU A 26 0.11 19.50 5.46
N ASN A 27 0.53 18.35 5.98
CA ASN A 27 1.91 17.91 5.91
C ASN A 27 2.32 17.50 4.48
N ALA A 28 1.39 16.96 3.68
CA ALA A 28 1.61 16.70 2.26
C ALA A 28 1.79 18.01 1.48
N LEU A 29 0.94 19.01 1.74
CA LEU A 29 1.06 20.34 1.13
C LEU A 29 2.36 21.05 1.55
N ALA A 30 2.84 20.80 2.77
CA ALA A 30 4.11 21.32 3.26
C ALA A 30 5.34 20.55 2.73
N GLY A 31 5.14 19.56 1.86
CA GLY A 31 6.22 18.75 1.30
C GLY A 31 6.99 17.91 2.31
N LYS A 32 6.38 17.61 3.48
CA LYS A 32 7.04 16.75 4.47
C LYS A 32 7.17 15.34 3.91
N PRO A 33 8.40 14.78 3.86
CA PRO A 33 8.59 13.44 3.33
C PRO A 33 7.88 12.42 4.23
N GLY A 34 7.25 11.45 3.60
CA GLY A 34 6.81 10.25 4.29
C GLY A 34 8.01 9.53 4.92
N ILE A 35 7.81 8.83 6.04
CA ILE A 35 8.91 8.20 6.75
C ILE A 35 9.52 7.10 5.90
N THR A 36 10.71 7.35 5.39
CA THR A 36 11.70 6.33 5.13
C THR A 36 12.80 6.50 6.18
N ARG A 37 12.82 5.62 7.15
CA ARG A 37 13.93 5.46 8.09
C ARG A 37 14.84 4.38 7.52
N ASP A 38 15.35 4.64 6.31
CA ASP A 38 16.21 3.70 5.59
C ASP A 38 17.60 3.71 6.24
N ASN A 39 18.03 2.55 6.70
CA ASN A 39 19.35 2.34 7.30
C ASN A 39 19.74 0.87 7.16
N LEU A 40 21.04 0.59 7.00
CA LEU A 40 21.51 -0.80 7.01
C LEU A 40 21.11 -1.46 8.34
N ALA A 41 20.69 -2.71 8.31
CA ALA A 41 20.15 -3.41 9.46
C ALA A 41 21.09 -3.38 10.68
N LEU A 42 22.40 -3.46 10.47
CA LEU A 42 23.41 -3.37 11.55
C LEU A 42 23.41 -2.00 12.26
N ARG A 43 22.96 -0.94 11.60
CA ARG A 43 22.95 0.44 12.11
C ARG A 43 21.56 0.94 12.46
N MET A 44 20.52 0.20 12.08
CA MET A 44 19.12 0.54 12.31
C MET A 44 18.83 0.46 13.82
N LYS A 45 18.28 1.53 14.37
CA LYS A 45 17.84 1.56 15.77
C LYS A 45 16.46 0.94 15.90
N ASP A 46 16.17 0.32 17.03
CA ASP A 46 14.86 -0.27 17.32
C ASP A 46 13.72 0.75 17.15
N ALA A 47 13.94 2.00 17.60
CA ALA A 47 12.96 3.07 17.42
C ALA A 47 12.67 3.41 15.95
N GLU A 48 13.66 3.30 15.06
CA GLU A 48 13.49 3.51 13.61
C GLU A 48 12.70 2.34 13.01
N PHE A 49 12.95 1.13 13.48
CA PHE A 49 12.20 -0.06 13.08
C PHE A 49 10.74 0.05 13.53
N ASP A 50 10.50 0.33 14.81
CA ASP A 50 9.16 0.42 15.40
C ASP A 50 8.31 1.51 14.76
N GLU A 51 8.89 2.68 14.48
CA GLU A 51 8.19 3.78 13.82
C GLU A 51 7.65 3.36 12.44
N VAL A 52 8.45 2.63 11.66
CA VAL A 52 8.04 2.14 10.34
C VAL A 52 6.98 1.04 10.45
N ILE A 53 7.10 0.13 11.42
CA ILE A 53 6.09 -0.90 11.69
C ILE A 53 4.77 -0.25 12.13
N ASP A 54 4.81 0.71 13.03
CA ASP A 54 3.61 1.40 13.51
C ASP A 54 2.88 2.10 12.38
N THR A 55 3.61 2.79 11.53
CA THR A 55 3.05 3.56 10.42
C THR A 55 2.56 2.68 9.27
N ASN A 56 3.34 1.67 8.88
CA ASN A 56 3.07 0.91 7.65
C ASN A 56 2.30 -0.40 7.88
N LEU A 57 2.27 -0.93 9.11
CA LEU A 57 1.57 -2.18 9.43
C LEU A 57 0.46 -1.98 10.47
N ARG A 58 0.80 -1.47 11.66
CA ARG A 58 -0.18 -1.32 12.75
C ARG A 58 -1.33 -0.40 12.36
N ALA A 59 -1.03 0.65 11.64
CA ALA A 59 -2.03 1.56 11.12
C ALA A 59 -2.98 0.90 10.13
N VAL A 60 -2.45 0.14 9.17
CA VAL A 60 -3.26 -0.60 8.18
C VAL A 60 -4.19 -1.60 8.90
N PHE A 61 -3.68 -2.30 9.91
CA PHE A 61 -4.50 -3.19 10.75
C PHE A 61 -5.63 -2.44 11.45
N ARG A 62 -5.32 -1.31 12.11
CA ARG A 62 -6.32 -0.51 12.84
C ARG A 62 -7.43 -0.01 11.92
N LEU A 63 -7.09 0.49 10.74
CA LEU A 63 -8.06 0.97 9.75
C LEU A 63 -8.91 -0.17 9.20
N SER A 64 -8.29 -1.28 8.80
CA SER A 64 -9.01 -2.46 8.35
C SER A 64 -10.03 -2.92 9.40
N ARG A 65 -9.59 -3.06 10.66
CA ARG A 65 -10.46 -3.45 11.77
C ARG A 65 -11.61 -2.47 12.02
N ALA A 66 -11.38 -1.18 11.87
CA ALA A 66 -12.40 -0.15 12.11
C ALA A 66 -13.59 -0.26 11.15
N VAL A 67 -13.34 -0.63 9.89
CA VAL A 67 -14.41 -0.74 8.86
C VAL A 67 -15.11 -2.11 8.85
N MET A 68 -14.48 -3.16 9.40
CA MET A 68 -14.98 -4.55 9.30
C MET A 68 -16.39 -4.70 9.84
N ARG A 69 -16.70 -4.15 11.03
CA ARG A 69 -18.02 -4.30 11.65
C ARG A 69 -19.14 -3.76 10.75
N GLY A 70 -18.95 -2.60 10.15
CA GLY A 70 -19.91 -1.99 9.22
C GLY A 70 -20.09 -2.82 7.95
N MET A 71 -18.97 -3.26 7.36
CA MET A 71 -19.00 -4.11 6.17
C MET A 71 -19.64 -5.47 6.42
N MET A 72 -19.35 -6.11 7.57
CA MET A 72 -19.98 -7.38 7.97
C MET A 72 -21.49 -7.24 8.13
N LYS A 73 -21.97 -6.14 8.73
CA LYS A 73 -23.41 -5.84 8.87
C LYS A 73 -24.06 -5.61 7.51
N ALA A 74 -23.38 -4.91 6.61
CA ALA A 74 -23.85 -4.65 5.25
C ALA A 74 -23.78 -5.89 4.33
N ARG A 75 -23.03 -6.94 4.73
CA ARG A 75 -22.70 -8.12 3.91
C ARG A 75 -22.11 -7.72 2.56
N TRP A 76 -21.30 -6.69 2.58
CA TRP A 76 -20.57 -6.17 1.42
C TRP A 76 -19.42 -5.28 1.87
N GLY A 77 -18.27 -5.42 1.24
CA GLY A 77 -17.11 -4.56 1.49
C GLY A 77 -15.93 -4.86 0.56
N ARG A 78 -15.05 -3.87 0.45
CA ARG A 78 -13.79 -3.97 -0.30
C ARG A 78 -12.70 -3.33 0.55
N ILE A 79 -11.73 -4.13 0.96
CA ILE A 79 -10.52 -3.66 1.65
C ILE A 79 -9.36 -3.85 0.68
N ILE A 80 -8.71 -2.76 0.33
CA ILE A 80 -7.58 -2.78 -0.59
C ILE A 80 -6.40 -2.11 0.11
N ASN A 81 -5.42 -2.92 0.47
CA ASN A 81 -4.22 -2.49 1.17
C ASN A 81 -3.12 -2.17 0.15
N VAL A 82 -2.45 -1.03 0.32
CA VAL A 82 -1.30 -0.69 -0.52
C VAL A 82 -0.03 -1.23 0.15
N THR A 83 0.56 -2.22 -0.48
CA THR A 83 1.87 -2.77 -0.12
C THR A 83 2.96 -2.16 -1.02
N SER A 84 3.99 -2.91 -1.37
CA SER A 84 5.09 -2.46 -2.24
C SER A 84 5.76 -3.67 -2.88
N VAL A 85 6.38 -3.48 -4.03
CA VAL A 85 7.31 -4.44 -4.62
C VAL A 85 8.42 -4.82 -3.62
N VAL A 86 8.88 -3.86 -2.80
CA VAL A 86 9.91 -4.07 -1.77
C VAL A 86 9.49 -5.08 -0.71
N GLY A 87 8.19 -5.20 -0.42
CA GLY A 87 7.67 -6.22 0.49
C GLY A 87 7.84 -7.66 -0.04
N ALA A 88 8.00 -7.83 -1.34
CA ALA A 88 8.23 -9.14 -1.98
C ALA A 88 9.71 -9.38 -2.31
N SER A 89 10.40 -8.37 -2.86
CA SER A 89 11.79 -8.50 -3.31
C SER A 89 12.82 -8.19 -2.22
N GLY A 90 12.43 -7.45 -1.18
CA GLY A 90 13.41 -6.80 -0.28
C GLY A 90 14.12 -5.63 -0.95
N ASN A 91 14.78 -4.81 -0.16
CA ASN A 91 15.72 -3.79 -0.62
C ASN A 91 16.73 -3.49 0.49
N ALA A 92 18.01 -3.35 0.12
CA ALA A 92 19.05 -3.03 1.08
C ALA A 92 18.75 -1.70 1.79
N GLY A 93 18.91 -1.66 3.11
CA GLY A 93 18.60 -0.48 3.93
C GLY A 93 17.12 -0.35 4.32
N GLN A 94 16.21 -1.19 3.82
CA GLN A 94 14.78 -1.11 4.06
C GLN A 94 14.21 -2.35 4.76
N ALA A 95 14.97 -2.97 5.65
CA ALA A 95 14.53 -4.18 6.37
C ALA A 95 13.21 -3.97 7.13
N ASN A 96 13.04 -2.83 7.80
CA ASN A 96 11.83 -2.41 8.50
C ASN A 96 10.63 -2.24 7.54
N TYR A 97 10.83 -1.53 6.45
CA TYR A 97 9.80 -1.28 5.45
C TYR A 97 9.40 -2.55 4.70
N ALA A 98 10.38 -3.35 4.27
CA ALA A 98 10.14 -4.65 3.64
C ALA A 98 9.34 -5.58 4.55
N ALA A 99 9.73 -5.68 5.84
CA ALA A 99 9.02 -6.47 6.85
C ALA A 99 7.56 -6.00 7.01
N ALA A 100 7.34 -4.68 7.15
CA ALA A 100 6.00 -4.12 7.28
C ALA A 100 5.12 -4.43 6.07
N LYS A 101 5.65 -4.22 4.85
CA LYS A 101 4.90 -4.43 3.60
C LYS A 101 4.65 -5.91 3.29
N ALA A 102 5.58 -6.81 3.65
CA ALA A 102 5.37 -8.25 3.60
C ALA A 102 4.29 -8.70 4.60
N ALA A 103 4.32 -8.16 5.83
CA ALA A 103 3.33 -8.48 6.86
C ALA A 103 1.91 -8.05 6.46
N VAL A 104 1.75 -6.91 5.76
CA VAL A 104 0.45 -6.48 5.20
C VAL A 104 -0.12 -7.54 4.25
N VAL A 105 0.71 -8.21 3.46
CA VAL A 105 0.27 -9.28 2.56
C VAL A 105 -0.24 -10.49 3.36
N GLY A 106 0.48 -10.93 4.39
CA GLY A 106 0.06 -12.02 5.26
C GLY A 106 -1.26 -11.69 5.97
N MET A 107 -1.37 -10.49 6.53
CA MET A 107 -2.59 -9.98 7.17
C MET A 107 -3.76 -9.96 6.18
N THR A 108 -3.56 -9.48 4.96
CA THR A 108 -4.59 -9.42 3.91
C THR A 108 -5.15 -10.81 3.60
N LYS A 109 -4.29 -11.82 3.48
CA LYS A 109 -4.72 -13.22 3.24
C LYS A 109 -5.55 -13.78 4.39
N SER A 110 -5.18 -13.48 5.63
CA SER A 110 -5.94 -13.88 6.83
C SER A 110 -7.32 -13.23 6.84
N LEU A 111 -7.37 -11.91 6.68
CA LEU A 111 -8.64 -11.17 6.64
C LEU A 111 -9.54 -11.61 5.48
N ALA A 112 -8.98 -11.95 4.33
CA ALA A 112 -9.74 -12.47 3.19
C ALA A 112 -10.46 -13.79 3.55
N ARG A 113 -9.81 -14.68 4.29
CA ARG A 113 -10.41 -15.93 4.79
C ARG A 113 -11.51 -15.67 5.83
N GLU A 114 -11.28 -14.74 6.75
CA GLU A 114 -12.25 -14.40 7.81
C GLU A 114 -13.52 -13.74 7.27
N LEU A 115 -13.38 -12.89 6.25
CA LEU A 115 -14.44 -12.00 5.80
C LEU A 115 -15.17 -12.47 4.52
N GLY A 116 -14.64 -13.46 3.81
CA GLY A 116 -15.15 -13.92 2.53
C GLY A 116 -16.61 -14.38 2.59
N SER A 117 -17.01 -15.09 3.67
CA SER A 117 -18.41 -15.53 3.88
C SER A 117 -19.41 -14.37 4.04
N ARG A 118 -18.92 -13.16 4.22
CA ARG A 118 -19.71 -11.92 4.32
C ARG A 118 -19.70 -11.08 3.05
N ASN A 119 -19.22 -11.64 1.94
CA ASN A 119 -19.08 -10.93 0.66
C ASN A 119 -18.19 -9.69 0.77
N ILE A 120 -17.13 -9.81 1.56
CA ILE A 120 -16.09 -8.78 1.73
C ILE A 120 -14.82 -9.32 1.12
N THR A 121 -14.26 -8.62 0.13
CA THR A 121 -12.96 -8.97 -0.43
C THR A 121 -11.86 -8.15 0.23
N VAL A 122 -10.70 -8.77 0.42
CA VAL A 122 -9.52 -8.13 1.00
C VAL A 122 -8.33 -8.44 0.11
N ASN A 123 -7.75 -7.42 -0.52
CA ASN A 123 -6.67 -7.57 -1.49
C ASN A 123 -5.53 -6.58 -1.22
N CYS A 124 -4.39 -6.83 -1.84
CA CYS A 124 -3.27 -5.90 -1.90
C CYS A 124 -3.07 -5.37 -3.32
N VAL A 125 -2.63 -4.12 -3.42
CA VAL A 125 -1.95 -3.58 -4.60
C VAL A 125 -0.49 -3.35 -4.22
N ALA A 126 0.43 -3.84 -5.05
CA ALA A 126 1.87 -3.73 -4.84
C ALA A 126 2.50 -2.87 -5.95
N PRO A 127 2.61 -1.54 -5.74
CA PRO A 127 3.29 -0.67 -6.68
C PRO A 127 4.79 -0.96 -6.73
N GLY A 128 5.37 -0.76 -7.91
CA GLY A 128 6.82 -0.60 -8.08
C GLY A 128 7.23 0.86 -7.91
N PHE A 129 8.20 1.31 -8.73
CA PHE A 129 8.59 2.71 -8.77
C PHE A 129 7.59 3.55 -9.56
N ILE A 130 6.96 4.50 -8.86
CA ILE A 130 5.93 5.39 -9.40
C ILE A 130 6.50 6.80 -9.50
N ASP A 131 6.19 7.51 -10.59
CA ASP A 131 6.58 8.90 -10.81
C ASP A 131 5.82 9.81 -9.83
N THR A 132 6.50 10.15 -8.74
CA THR A 132 6.03 11.02 -7.67
C THR A 132 7.13 12.04 -7.35
N ASP A 133 6.83 13.03 -6.53
CA ASP A 133 7.83 14.03 -6.12
C ASP A 133 9.08 13.39 -5.50
N MET A 134 8.92 12.26 -4.82
CA MET A 134 10.03 11.50 -4.24
C MET A 134 10.97 10.94 -5.33
N THR A 135 10.43 10.39 -6.42
CA THR A 135 11.23 9.83 -7.52
C THR A 135 11.78 10.91 -8.45
N ARG A 136 11.14 12.08 -8.47
CA ARG A 136 11.63 13.27 -9.22
C ARG A 136 12.82 13.94 -8.53
N ALA A 137 12.95 13.77 -7.22
CA ALA A 137 14.10 14.31 -6.45
C ALA A 137 15.38 13.48 -6.62
N LEU A 138 15.34 12.34 -7.31
CA LEU A 138 16.50 11.48 -7.58
C LEU A 138 17.40 12.10 -8.65
N THR A 139 18.71 11.83 -8.55
CA THR A 139 19.65 12.18 -9.62
C THR A 139 19.39 11.38 -10.89
N ASP A 140 19.87 11.88 -12.04
CA ASP A 140 19.70 11.18 -13.32
C ASP A 140 20.35 9.78 -13.31
N GLU A 141 21.46 9.61 -12.62
CA GLU A 141 22.13 8.31 -12.46
C GLU A 141 21.28 7.34 -11.65
N GLN A 142 20.73 7.79 -10.51
CA GLN A 142 19.82 6.98 -9.69
C GLN A 142 18.56 6.61 -10.47
N ARG A 143 18.00 7.56 -11.21
CA ARG A 143 16.83 7.34 -12.06
C ARG A 143 17.10 6.33 -13.16
N SER A 144 18.24 6.42 -13.83
CA SER A 144 18.67 5.47 -14.86
C SER A 144 18.86 4.06 -14.28
N GLY A 145 19.47 3.96 -13.09
CA GLY A 145 19.62 2.68 -12.39
C GLY A 145 18.27 2.04 -12.03
N LEU A 146 17.28 2.85 -11.63
CA LEU A 146 15.91 2.37 -11.37
C LEU A 146 15.21 1.91 -12.65
N LEU A 147 15.32 2.68 -13.73
CA LEU A 147 14.71 2.33 -15.01
C LEU A 147 15.26 1.01 -15.57
N GLY A 148 16.56 0.74 -15.36
CA GLY A 148 17.19 -0.52 -15.76
C GLY A 148 16.61 -1.76 -15.05
N GLN A 149 15.91 -1.59 -13.92
CA GLN A 149 15.25 -2.66 -13.18
C GLN A 149 13.79 -2.89 -13.61
N ILE A 150 13.23 -2.04 -14.47
CA ILE A 150 11.84 -2.09 -14.89
C ILE A 150 11.77 -2.62 -16.33
N PRO A 151 11.31 -3.84 -16.57
CA PRO A 151 11.17 -4.39 -17.92
C PRO A 151 10.39 -3.52 -18.89
N LEU A 152 9.35 -2.79 -18.43
CA LEU A 152 8.61 -1.85 -19.27
C LEU A 152 9.38 -0.55 -19.56
N GLY A 153 10.59 -0.34 -19.00
CA GLY A 153 11.47 0.78 -19.31
C GLY A 153 10.97 2.16 -18.88
N ARG A 154 9.92 2.22 -18.06
CA ARG A 154 9.36 3.48 -17.55
C ARG A 154 8.94 3.36 -16.09
N LEU A 155 8.91 4.48 -15.38
CA LEU A 155 8.23 4.57 -14.10
C LEU A 155 6.72 4.38 -14.31
N GLY A 156 6.04 3.80 -13.31
CA GLY A 156 4.59 3.80 -13.26
C GLY A 156 4.07 5.21 -12.99
N LYS A 157 2.81 5.45 -13.32
CA LYS A 157 2.10 6.69 -12.96
C LYS A 157 1.16 6.41 -11.78
N PRO A 158 0.81 7.41 -10.97
CA PRO A 158 -0.24 7.27 -9.94
C PRO A 158 -1.53 6.67 -10.50
N GLU A 159 -1.88 7.00 -11.75
CA GLU A 159 -3.07 6.50 -12.45
C GLU A 159 -2.99 4.98 -12.72
N ASP A 160 -1.79 4.44 -12.95
CA ASP A 160 -1.60 2.98 -13.13
C ASP A 160 -2.01 2.24 -11.83
N VAL A 161 -1.66 2.80 -10.67
CA VAL A 161 -2.04 2.25 -9.37
C VAL A 161 -3.53 2.48 -9.08
N ALA A 162 -4.05 3.66 -9.37
CA ALA A 162 -5.45 4.01 -9.17
C ALA A 162 -6.39 3.10 -10.00
N ALA A 163 -6.02 2.78 -11.24
CA ALA A 163 -6.76 1.86 -12.09
C ALA A 163 -6.85 0.45 -11.48
N ALA A 164 -5.76 -0.06 -10.92
CA ALA A 164 -5.72 -1.35 -10.22
C ALA A 164 -6.62 -1.36 -8.98
N VAL A 165 -6.59 -0.29 -8.19
CA VAL A 165 -7.48 -0.12 -7.03
C VAL A 165 -8.94 -0.04 -7.47
N ALA A 166 -9.25 0.74 -8.50
CA ALA A 166 -10.61 0.86 -9.05
C ALA A 166 -11.14 -0.48 -9.57
N PHE A 167 -10.31 -1.26 -10.25
CA PHE A 167 -10.64 -2.62 -10.69
C PHE A 167 -11.03 -3.53 -9.52
N LEU A 168 -10.19 -3.62 -8.48
CA LEU A 168 -10.47 -4.44 -7.29
C LEU A 168 -11.67 -3.94 -6.48
N ALA A 169 -11.97 -2.66 -6.52
CA ALA A 169 -13.12 -2.06 -5.85
C ALA A 169 -14.44 -2.24 -6.60
N SER A 170 -14.37 -2.49 -7.91
CA SER A 170 -15.53 -2.60 -8.80
C SER A 170 -16.20 -3.98 -8.74
N PRO A 171 -17.39 -4.14 -9.33
CA PRO A 171 -18.03 -5.46 -9.46
C PRO A 171 -17.19 -6.48 -10.22
N THR A 172 -16.30 -6.06 -11.12
CA THR A 172 -15.40 -6.97 -11.84
C THR A 172 -14.38 -7.65 -10.94
N GLY A 173 -14.12 -7.08 -9.76
CA GLY A 173 -13.26 -7.65 -8.71
C GLY A 173 -14.00 -8.52 -7.69
N ASP A 174 -15.31 -8.77 -7.85
CA ASP A 174 -16.15 -9.44 -6.83
C ASP A 174 -15.69 -10.86 -6.46
N TYR A 175 -15.00 -11.55 -7.36
CA TYR A 175 -14.50 -12.91 -7.13
C TYR A 175 -13.00 -12.97 -6.85
N ILE A 176 -12.37 -11.81 -6.56
CA ILE A 176 -10.94 -11.69 -6.28
C ILE A 176 -10.76 -11.31 -4.81
N THR A 177 -10.15 -12.21 -4.03
CA THR A 177 -9.83 -11.96 -2.62
C THR A 177 -8.54 -12.66 -2.21
N GLY A 178 -7.77 -12.07 -1.31
CA GLY A 178 -6.49 -12.59 -0.81
C GLY A 178 -5.32 -12.45 -1.79
N THR A 179 -5.50 -11.74 -2.91
CA THR A 179 -4.46 -11.57 -3.93
C THR A 179 -3.56 -10.36 -3.66
N VAL A 180 -2.40 -10.40 -4.29
CA VAL A 180 -1.50 -9.23 -4.45
C VAL A 180 -1.47 -8.90 -5.93
N LEU A 181 -2.03 -7.75 -6.30
CA LEU A 181 -1.98 -7.25 -7.67
C LEU A 181 -0.73 -6.38 -7.82
N HIS A 182 0.25 -6.89 -8.55
CA HIS A 182 1.50 -6.20 -8.81
C HIS A 182 1.31 -5.13 -9.91
N VAL A 183 1.69 -3.87 -9.60
CA VAL A 183 1.66 -2.73 -10.53
C VAL A 183 3.05 -2.13 -10.56
N ASN A 184 4.00 -2.84 -11.19
CA ASN A 184 5.42 -2.56 -11.05
C ASN A 184 6.23 -2.63 -12.36
N GLY A 185 5.55 -2.70 -13.51
CA GLY A 185 6.22 -2.73 -14.80
C GLY A 185 7.12 -3.96 -15.04
N GLY A 186 6.91 -5.04 -14.28
CA GLY A 186 7.68 -6.27 -14.38
C GLY A 186 8.90 -6.34 -13.45
N MET A 187 9.13 -5.36 -12.57
CA MET A 187 10.23 -5.39 -11.59
C MET A 187 10.22 -6.65 -10.71
N TYR A 188 9.04 -7.13 -10.39
CA TYR A 188 8.84 -8.38 -9.66
C TYR A 188 7.70 -9.15 -10.32
N MET A 189 7.96 -10.43 -10.56
CA MET A 189 7.03 -11.40 -11.14
C MET A 189 6.90 -12.56 -10.14
N SER A 190 5.67 -12.87 -9.72
CA SER A 190 5.33 -13.98 -8.82
C SER A 190 4.73 -15.15 -9.59
#